data_65eef92e3ec6c72c9728b43606db78cc
#
_entry.id   65eef92e3ec6c72c9728b43606db78cc
#
_cell.length_a   1.000
_cell.length_b   1.000
_cell.length_c   1.000
_cell.angle_alpha   90.00
_cell.angle_beta   90.00
_cell.angle_gamma   90.00
#
_symmetry.space_group_name_H-M   'P 1'
#
loop_
_entity.id
_entity.type
_entity.pdbx_description
1 polymer ?
#
loop_
_entity_poly.entity_id
_entity_poly.type
_entity_poly.pdbx_seq_one_letter_code
_entity_poly.pdbx_strand_id
1 'polypeptide(L)'
;MYKQFGINEEVIELAHKTEEQVKEQFKKIEEVCEYNSLKILSAFQKYNLSEMHFNSTTGYGYSDVGRETIEKIFAEVLNTEDSLVRGQFISGTHALTVALFAFLRPNDIFLSISGKPYDTLDEVIGIVDNPSSLKS
;
A
#
# COMPACT_ATOMS: atom_id res chain seq x y z
N MET A 1 29.32 21.84 8.33
CA MET A 1 28.19 21.35 9.14
C MET A 1 28.54 20.01 9.81
N TYR A 2 28.78 18.94 9.09
CA TYR A 2 28.95 17.58 9.64
C TYR A 2 30.14 17.39 10.60
N LYS A 3 31.26 18.11 10.39
CA LYS A 3 32.45 18.05 11.29
C LYS A 3 32.15 18.39 12.74
N GLN A 4 31.21 19.29 13.00
CA GLN A 4 30.84 19.67 14.39
C GLN A 4 30.10 18.55 15.14
N PHE A 5 29.63 17.53 14.43
CA PHE A 5 28.98 16.34 14.99
C PHE A 5 29.94 15.13 15.05
N GLY A 6 31.22 15.32 14.82
CA GLY A 6 32.26 14.28 14.94
C GLY A 6 32.28 13.30 13.76
N ILE A 7 31.64 13.62 12.62
CA ILE A 7 31.67 12.78 11.43
C ILE A 7 33.00 12.96 10.73
N ASN A 8 33.67 11.83 10.43
CA ASN A 8 34.94 11.80 9.72
C ASN A 8 34.81 12.43 8.31
N GLU A 9 35.84 13.16 7.89
CA GLU A 9 35.89 13.87 6.62
C GLU A 9 35.81 12.90 5.44
N GLU A 10 36.51 11.76 5.51
CA GLU A 10 36.47 10.71 4.49
C GLU A 10 35.04 10.16 4.26
N VAL A 11 34.26 10.04 5.33
CA VAL A 11 32.86 9.60 5.24
C VAL A 11 31.99 10.66 4.55
N ILE A 12 32.25 11.94 4.84
CA ILE A 12 31.54 13.05 4.21
C ILE A 12 31.83 13.10 2.72
N GLU A 13 33.11 12.97 2.34
CA GLU A 13 33.52 12.95 0.93
C GLU A 13 32.94 11.76 0.18
N LEU A 14 32.97 10.58 0.79
CA LEU A 14 32.36 9.37 0.22
C LEU A 14 30.85 9.54 0.01
N ALA A 15 30.15 10.12 0.99
CA ALA A 15 28.72 10.40 0.89
C ALA A 15 28.42 11.33 -0.31
N HIS A 16 29.11 12.46 -0.39
CA HIS A 16 28.92 13.40 -1.51
C HIS A 16 29.20 12.78 -2.87
N LYS A 17 30.29 11.99 -2.97
CA LYS A 17 30.62 11.30 -4.21
C LYS A 17 29.53 10.28 -4.60
N THR A 18 28.97 9.59 -3.62
CA THR A 18 27.90 8.61 -3.84
C THR A 18 26.60 9.30 -4.25
N GLU A 19 26.25 10.41 -3.57
CA GLU A 19 25.07 11.22 -3.93
C GLU A 19 25.11 11.71 -5.36
N GLU A 20 26.27 12.21 -5.83
CA GLU A 20 26.42 12.60 -7.24
C GLU A 20 26.27 11.43 -8.22
N GLN A 21 26.73 10.22 -7.86
CA GLN A 21 26.59 9.04 -8.71
C GLN A 21 25.15 8.56 -8.88
N VAL A 22 24.30 8.78 -7.86
CA VAL A 22 22.89 8.33 -7.86
C VAL A 22 21.90 9.45 -8.15
N LYS A 23 22.36 10.65 -8.41
CA LYS A 23 21.56 11.87 -8.60
C LYS A 23 20.47 11.70 -9.67
N GLU A 24 20.81 11.09 -10.80
CA GLU A 24 19.86 10.85 -11.88
C GLU A 24 18.75 9.85 -11.48
N GLN A 25 19.08 8.87 -10.65
CA GLN A 25 18.10 7.94 -10.09
C GLN A 25 17.17 8.64 -9.11
N PHE A 26 17.70 9.49 -8.24
CA PHE A 26 16.89 10.29 -7.32
C PHE A 26 15.93 11.21 -8.07
N LYS A 27 16.41 11.90 -9.11
CA LYS A 27 15.57 12.75 -9.94
C LYS A 27 14.37 11.99 -10.52
N LYS A 28 14.60 10.79 -11.07
CA LYS A 28 13.52 9.95 -11.59
C LYS A 28 12.51 9.54 -10.49
N ILE A 29 13.01 9.23 -9.29
CA ILE A 29 12.16 8.89 -8.15
C ILE A 29 11.35 10.12 -7.70
N GLU A 30 11.97 11.30 -7.66
CA GLU A 30 11.32 12.57 -7.31
C GLU A 30 10.18 12.89 -8.28
N GLU A 31 10.39 12.74 -9.59
CA GLU A 31 9.35 12.95 -10.61
C GLU A 31 8.15 12.02 -10.39
N VAL A 32 8.39 10.74 -10.09
CA VAL A 32 7.33 9.77 -9.77
C VAL A 32 6.62 10.13 -8.45
N CYS A 33 7.40 10.54 -7.45
CA CYS A 33 6.89 10.94 -6.14
C CYS A 33 5.99 12.19 -6.25
N GLU A 34 6.43 13.19 -7.00
CA GLU A 34 5.66 14.41 -7.27
C GLU A 34 4.33 14.08 -7.95
N TYR A 35 4.36 13.31 -9.03
CA TYR A 35 3.16 12.89 -9.75
C TYR A 35 2.15 12.19 -8.82
N ASN A 36 2.61 11.21 -8.05
CA ASN A 36 1.72 10.47 -7.16
C ASN A 36 1.21 11.33 -5.98
N SER A 37 2.01 12.24 -5.47
CA SER A 37 1.59 13.20 -4.44
C SER A 37 0.51 14.14 -4.94
N LEU A 38 0.66 14.68 -6.14
CA LEU A 38 -0.35 15.53 -6.78
C LEU A 38 -1.65 14.77 -7.06
N LYS A 39 -1.54 13.51 -7.48
CA LYS A 39 -2.69 12.62 -7.70
C LYS A 39 -3.50 12.42 -6.40
N ILE A 40 -2.83 12.17 -5.27
CA ILE A 40 -3.49 12.02 -3.97
C ILE A 40 -4.12 13.34 -3.52
N LEU A 41 -3.41 14.46 -3.64
CA LEU A 41 -3.93 15.78 -3.28
C LEU A 41 -5.15 16.14 -4.12
N SER A 42 -5.13 15.82 -5.41
CA SER A 42 -6.30 16.03 -6.29
C SER A 42 -7.52 15.24 -5.81
N ALA A 43 -7.32 13.98 -5.39
CA ALA A 43 -8.40 13.17 -4.83
C ALA A 43 -8.93 13.76 -3.50
N PHE A 44 -8.05 14.24 -2.62
CA PHE A 44 -8.44 14.92 -1.38
C PHE A 44 -9.29 16.17 -1.65
N GLN A 45 -8.91 16.96 -2.64
CA GLN A 45 -9.68 18.14 -3.05
C GLN A 45 -11.02 17.74 -3.66
N LYS A 46 -11.04 16.74 -4.55
CA LYS A 46 -12.26 16.26 -5.21
C LYS A 46 -13.32 15.80 -4.21
N TYR A 47 -12.91 15.13 -3.16
CA TYR A 47 -13.82 14.62 -2.12
C TYR A 47 -13.94 15.55 -0.90
N ASN A 48 -13.42 16.77 -0.98
CA ASN A 48 -13.50 17.79 0.07
C ASN A 48 -13.02 17.27 1.44
N LEU A 49 -11.90 16.53 1.46
CA LEU A 49 -11.35 16.00 2.70
C LEU A 49 -11.12 17.12 3.71
N SER A 50 -11.62 16.95 4.92
CA SER A 50 -11.58 17.93 6.00
C SER A 50 -11.45 17.24 7.36
N GLU A 51 -11.24 18.02 8.41
CA GLU A 51 -11.08 17.52 9.78
C GLU A 51 -12.25 16.64 10.23
N MET A 52 -13.48 16.91 9.80
CA MET A 52 -14.65 16.12 10.15
C MET A 52 -14.53 14.63 9.78
N HIS A 53 -13.77 14.29 8.75
CA HIS A 53 -13.59 12.92 8.29
C HIS A 53 -12.68 12.08 9.22
N PHE A 54 -11.96 12.73 10.13
CA PHE A 54 -11.11 12.08 11.13
C PHE A 54 -11.80 11.91 12.49
N ASN A 55 -13.05 12.34 12.62
CA ASN A 55 -13.79 12.16 13.84
C ASN A 55 -14.11 10.68 14.08
N SER A 56 -14.08 10.28 15.35
CA SER A 56 -14.45 8.92 15.76
C SER A 56 -15.92 8.65 15.44
N THR A 57 -16.19 7.43 14.98
CA THR A 57 -17.55 6.93 14.71
C THR A 57 -17.81 5.64 15.48
N THR A 58 -19.04 5.15 15.46
CA THR A 58 -19.41 3.88 16.11
C THR A 58 -18.79 2.65 15.42
N GLY A 59 -18.29 2.81 14.18
CA GLY A 59 -17.76 1.71 13.36
C GLY A 59 -18.83 0.82 12.70
N TYR A 60 -20.11 1.09 12.94
CA TYR A 60 -21.21 0.31 12.33
C TYR A 60 -21.62 0.79 10.92
N GLY A 61 -20.94 1.77 10.38
CA GLY A 61 -21.19 2.28 9.03
C GLY A 61 -22.32 3.29 8.91
N TYR A 62 -23.01 3.61 9.98
CA TYR A 62 -24.03 4.65 9.99
C TYR A 62 -23.38 6.02 10.19
N SER A 63 -23.52 6.91 9.19
CA SER A 63 -22.94 8.26 9.20
C SER A 63 -21.41 8.28 9.36
N ASP A 64 -20.73 7.24 8.88
CA ASP A 64 -19.28 7.13 8.90
C ASP A 64 -18.69 7.79 7.64
N VAL A 65 -18.71 9.13 7.63
CA VAL A 65 -18.28 9.94 6.49
C VAL A 65 -16.80 9.70 6.16
N GLY A 66 -15.96 9.54 7.18
CA GLY A 66 -14.52 9.28 7.00
C GLY A 66 -14.28 7.97 6.27
N ARG A 67 -14.99 6.92 6.65
CA ARG A 67 -14.90 5.59 6.03
C ARG A 67 -15.33 5.58 4.58
N GLU A 68 -16.45 6.21 4.27
CA GLU A 68 -16.92 6.31 2.88
C GLU A 68 -16.00 7.16 2.02
N THR A 69 -15.45 8.23 2.59
CA THR A 69 -14.56 9.14 1.86
C THR A 69 -13.20 8.50 1.56
N ILE A 70 -12.61 7.77 2.50
CA ILE A 70 -11.33 7.08 2.26
C ILE A 70 -11.46 6.04 1.15
N GLU A 71 -12.58 5.33 1.07
CA GLU A 71 -12.82 4.36 -0.01
C GLU A 71 -12.90 5.02 -1.38
N LYS A 72 -13.63 6.13 -1.48
CA LYS A 72 -13.69 6.93 -2.72
C LYS A 72 -12.31 7.46 -3.14
N ILE A 73 -11.51 7.93 -2.17
CA ILE A 73 -10.14 8.40 -2.43
C ILE A 73 -9.26 7.26 -2.96
N PHE A 74 -9.30 6.09 -2.32
CA PHE A 74 -8.52 4.93 -2.80
C PHE A 74 -8.97 4.47 -4.19
N ALA A 75 -10.26 4.40 -4.45
CA ALA A 75 -10.79 4.05 -5.75
C ALA A 75 -10.31 5.03 -6.84
N GLU A 76 -10.36 6.34 -6.58
CA GLU A 76 -9.87 7.39 -7.49
C GLU A 76 -8.37 7.27 -7.74
N VAL A 77 -7.58 7.17 -6.68
CA VAL A 77 -6.11 7.11 -6.78
C VAL A 77 -5.64 5.85 -7.49
N LEU A 78 -6.32 4.73 -7.31
CA LEU A 78 -5.98 3.44 -7.93
C LEU A 78 -6.68 3.22 -9.28
N ASN A 79 -7.55 4.16 -9.69
CA ASN A 79 -8.35 4.05 -10.91
C ASN A 79 -9.17 2.77 -10.98
N THR A 80 -9.89 2.48 -9.89
CA THR A 80 -10.81 1.34 -9.75
C THR A 80 -12.24 1.82 -9.60
N GLU A 81 -13.22 0.96 -9.87
CA GLU A 81 -14.64 1.29 -9.72
C GLU A 81 -15.01 1.55 -8.26
N ASP A 82 -14.41 0.79 -7.36
CA ASP A 82 -14.66 0.88 -5.92
C ASP A 82 -13.42 0.41 -5.14
N SER A 83 -13.42 0.65 -3.83
CA SER A 83 -12.39 0.14 -2.93
C SER A 83 -12.99 -0.25 -1.58
N LEU A 84 -12.33 -1.16 -0.88
CA LEU A 84 -12.70 -1.59 0.46
C LEU A 84 -11.55 -1.29 1.43
N VAL A 85 -11.68 -0.21 2.18
CA VAL A 85 -10.69 0.25 3.16
C VAL A 85 -11.29 0.14 4.56
N ARG A 86 -10.91 -0.88 5.31
CA ARG A 86 -11.51 -1.24 6.60
C ARG A 86 -10.45 -1.53 7.66
N GLY A 87 -10.66 -1.02 8.86
CA GLY A 87 -9.82 -1.36 10.01
C GLY A 87 -9.88 -2.85 10.40
N GLN A 88 -10.88 -3.57 9.92
CA GLN A 88 -11.01 -5.02 10.10
C GLN A 88 -10.00 -5.84 9.29
N PHE A 89 -9.39 -5.27 8.26
CA PHE A 89 -8.23 -5.87 7.60
C PHE A 89 -6.99 -5.65 8.46
N ILE A 90 -6.68 -6.62 9.30
CA ILE A 90 -5.63 -6.54 10.32
C ILE A 90 -4.21 -6.65 9.75
N SER A 91 -4.06 -7.09 8.49
CA SER A 91 -2.77 -7.22 7.83
C SER A 91 -2.92 -7.26 6.30
N GLY A 92 -1.81 -7.05 5.57
CA GLY A 92 -1.78 -7.25 4.13
C GLY A 92 -2.12 -8.68 3.70
N THR A 93 -1.64 -9.67 4.43
CA THR A 93 -1.99 -11.09 4.20
C THR A 93 -3.49 -11.33 4.34
N HIS A 94 -4.13 -10.73 5.34
CA HIS A 94 -5.59 -10.82 5.50
C HIS A 94 -6.33 -10.19 4.31
N ALA A 95 -5.92 -9.02 3.86
CA ALA A 95 -6.53 -8.37 2.69
C ALA A 95 -6.38 -9.23 1.42
N LEU A 96 -5.18 -9.77 1.18
CA LEU A 96 -4.92 -10.68 0.05
C LEU A 96 -5.74 -11.97 0.16
N THR A 97 -5.86 -12.55 1.35
CA THR A 97 -6.67 -13.74 1.60
C THR A 97 -8.13 -13.47 1.26
N VAL A 98 -8.71 -12.38 1.75
CA VAL A 98 -10.10 -12.01 1.46
C VAL A 98 -10.32 -11.83 -0.05
N ALA A 99 -9.39 -11.17 -0.74
CA ALA A 99 -9.45 -10.99 -2.18
C ALA A 99 -9.42 -12.34 -2.92
N LEU A 100 -8.49 -13.24 -2.56
CA LEU A 100 -8.39 -14.58 -3.18
C LEU A 100 -9.66 -15.39 -2.96
N PHE A 101 -10.19 -15.45 -1.73
CA PHE A 101 -11.42 -16.18 -1.42
C PHE A 101 -12.69 -15.56 -2.06
N ALA A 102 -12.66 -14.27 -2.39
CA ALA A 102 -13.76 -13.65 -3.12
C ALA A 102 -13.88 -14.16 -4.56
N PHE A 103 -12.75 -14.41 -5.22
CA PHE A 103 -12.71 -14.75 -6.65
C PHE A 103 -12.47 -16.23 -6.94
N LEU A 104 -11.79 -16.96 -6.06
CA LEU A 104 -11.37 -18.34 -6.27
C LEU A 104 -12.23 -19.33 -5.46
N ARG A 105 -12.39 -20.52 -6.02
CA ARG A 105 -13.04 -21.68 -5.38
C ARG A 105 -12.10 -22.87 -5.44
N PRO A 106 -12.31 -23.91 -4.62
CA PRO A 106 -11.55 -25.16 -4.73
C PRO A 106 -11.53 -25.68 -6.16
N ASN A 107 -10.36 -26.08 -6.63
CA ASN A 107 -10.05 -26.52 -8.00
C ASN A 107 -9.93 -25.43 -9.08
N ASP A 108 -10.08 -24.16 -8.76
CA ASP A 108 -9.74 -23.10 -9.68
C ASP A 108 -8.22 -23.02 -9.92
N ILE A 109 -7.83 -22.60 -11.12
CA ILE A 109 -6.42 -22.47 -11.47
C ILE A 109 -5.93 -21.07 -11.10
N PHE A 110 -4.96 -21.00 -10.21
CA PHE A 110 -4.26 -19.78 -9.85
C PHE A 110 -2.85 -19.77 -10.44
N LEU A 111 -2.55 -18.82 -11.32
CA LEU A 111 -1.24 -18.67 -11.95
C LEU A 111 -0.52 -17.42 -11.45
N SER A 112 0.61 -17.60 -10.76
CA SER A 112 1.48 -16.49 -10.36
C SER A 112 2.54 -16.23 -11.43
N ILE A 113 2.33 -15.18 -12.23
CA ILE A 113 3.19 -14.84 -13.38
C ILE A 113 4.53 -14.20 -12.98
N SER A 114 4.63 -13.64 -11.79
CA SER A 114 5.85 -12.98 -11.28
C SER A 114 6.72 -13.86 -10.41
N GLY A 115 6.40 -15.14 -10.26
CA GLY A 115 7.10 -16.09 -9.41
C GLY A 115 6.26 -16.56 -8.21
N LYS A 116 6.90 -17.22 -7.24
CA LYS A 116 6.20 -17.73 -6.06
C LYS A 116 5.51 -16.59 -5.30
N PRO A 117 4.23 -16.76 -4.90
CA PRO A 117 3.56 -15.80 -4.04
C PRO A 117 4.29 -15.60 -2.71
N TYR A 118 3.94 -14.54 -2.00
CA TYR A 118 4.51 -14.25 -0.69
C TYR A 118 4.25 -15.43 0.28
N ASP A 119 5.26 -15.80 1.05
CA ASP A 119 5.27 -17.04 1.86
C ASP A 119 4.12 -17.14 2.86
N THR A 120 3.63 -16.01 3.39
CA THR A 120 2.45 -16.00 4.28
C THR A 120 1.16 -16.47 3.60
N LEU A 121 1.14 -16.56 2.27
CA LEU A 121 0.01 -17.08 1.50
C LEU A 121 0.11 -18.59 1.25
N ASP A 122 1.22 -19.25 1.57
CA ASP A 122 1.44 -20.68 1.28
C ASP A 122 0.34 -21.57 1.89
N GLU A 123 -0.10 -21.28 3.11
CA GLU A 123 -1.21 -21.98 3.76
C GLU A 123 -2.57 -21.60 3.16
N VAL A 124 -2.75 -20.33 2.78
CA VAL A 124 -4.01 -19.81 2.23
C VAL A 124 -4.34 -20.45 0.90
N ILE A 125 -3.34 -20.57 0.01
CA ILE A 125 -3.52 -21.15 -1.34
C ILE A 125 -3.30 -22.66 -1.40
N GLY A 126 -2.84 -23.27 -0.29
CA GLY A 126 -2.67 -24.72 -0.17
C GLY A 126 -1.37 -25.26 -0.76
N ILE A 127 -0.29 -24.48 -0.82
CA ILE A 127 1.07 -24.98 -1.04
C ILE A 127 1.51 -25.79 0.18
N VAL A 128 1.25 -25.24 1.37
CA VAL A 128 1.34 -25.95 2.64
C VAL A 128 -0.04 -26.51 2.99
N ASP A 129 -0.10 -27.76 3.40
CA ASP A 129 -1.36 -28.44 3.65
C ASP A 129 -2.11 -27.80 4.84
N ASN A 130 -3.31 -27.31 4.55
CA ASN A 130 -4.19 -26.68 5.53
C ASN A 130 -5.64 -26.95 5.13
N PRO A 131 -6.48 -27.52 5.99
CA PRO A 131 -7.86 -27.88 5.68
C PRO A 131 -8.76 -26.65 5.41
N SER A 132 -8.29 -25.45 5.74
CA SER A 132 -9.01 -24.20 5.48
C SER A 132 -8.44 -23.43 4.28
N SER A 133 -7.59 -24.05 3.46
CA SER A 133 -6.98 -23.43 2.27
C SER A 133 -7.95 -23.40 1.09
N LEU A 134 -7.60 -22.62 0.07
CA LEU A 134 -8.31 -22.61 -1.23
C LEU A 134 -8.22 -23.96 -1.97
N LYS A 135 -7.31 -24.85 -1.58
CA LYS A 135 -7.14 -26.18 -2.18
C LYS A 135 -8.11 -27.20 -1.64
N SER A 136 -8.70 -27.01 -0.47
CA SER A 136 -9.56 -28.00 0.24
C SER A 136 -11.02 -27.96 -0.19
#